data_2225003ee4c8cde09443768f66bd1bca
#
_entry.id   2225003ee4c8cde09443768f66bd1bca
#
_cell.length_a   1.000
_cell.length_b   1.000
_cell.length_c   1.000
_cell.angle_alpha   90.00
_cell.angle_beta   90.00
_cell.angle_gamma   90.00
#
_symmetry.space_group_name_H-M   'P 1'
#
loop_
_entity.id
_entity.type
_entity.pdbx_description
1 polymer ?
#
loop_
_entity_poly.entity_id
_entity_poly.type
_entity_poly.pdbx_seq_one_letter_code
_entity_poly.pdbx_strand_id
1 'polypeptide(L)'
;MAIKRTLLLAMLLTGCAVGPDFRPPTAATPTAWLAGHPPPAPEEHSVPVAEPIDPAWWSLFNDPELTRLVNLVAEQNLDVRIATIRLAESRAQRGTVASRMFPTLDGNGSYTREKPSTKGIFSAFGSPAASGFASGAGAGASAGGSGSSSGPGGISGTSIAPLDLYQVGFDASWELDLWGRVRRSVESADASIDASAEARRDTLLNNLAELVRDYVQLRGVQADIAITQDSIAIGQVVLRLTESRANSGLTPVLDVTTARAQVSSIEAGLPQQQQQEAMLINAIGTLLGRQPGALRAELIATAPVPPVPPRVPIGVPSELARRRPDIRQAEAQLHGATADIGVAVADFFPKVTLSGSVGLQSLQPKNFFSLAAGQYAFGPNVTVPIFEGGKLKSTLELREAQQKEAAVSYQKVVLQALQEVDNALSAYGDEQRRHDRLAATVRDSQTSLELSRQLYERGLTDFLKVLDAQRTLLSARQQLADSGTTLSTDLVTLYKALGGGWESQFPEQTASR
;
A
#
# COMPACT_ATOMS: atom_id res chain seq x y z
N MET A 1 26.94 46.48 22.10
CA MET A 1 25.62 46.12 22.69
C MET A 1 24.60 45.60 21.69
N ALA A 2 24.66 45.91 20.39
CA ALA A 2 23.74 45.39 19.35
C ALA A 2 23.84 43.88 19.10
N ILE A 3 25.05 43.28 19.06
CA ILE A 3 25.26 41.87 18.77
C ILE A 3 24.66 40.94 19.86
N LYS A 4 24.65 41.36 21.13
CA LYS A 4 24.00 40.58 22.20
C LYS A 4 22.47 40.61 22.12
N ARG A 5 21.86 41.64 21.55
CA ARG A 5 20.41 41.71 21.36
C ARG A 5 19.93 40.88 20.15
N THR A 6 20.72 40.81 19.09
CA THR A 6 20.46 39.91 17.94
C THR A 6 20.64 38.45 18.31
N LEU A 7 21.60 38.08 19.17
CA LEU A 7 21.72 36.67 19.64
C LEU A 7 20.56 36.25 20.58
N LEU A 8 20.05 37.18 21.40
CA LEU A 8 18.91 36.90 22.26
C LEU A 8 17.59 36.76 21.45
N LEU A 9 17.45 37.51 20.35
CA LEU A 9 16.31 37.36 19.42
C LEU A 9 16.39 36.06 18.62
N ALA A 10 17.61 35.61 18.27
CA ALA A 10 17.81 34.33 17.57
C ALA A 10 17.57 33.11 18.49
N MET A 11 17.84 33.21 19.80
CA MET A 11 17.51 32.15 20.77
C MET A 11 16.00 32.03 21.07
N LEU A 12 15.20 33.07 20.83
CA LEU A 12 13.75 33.01 20.96
C LEU A 12 13.06 32.36 19.73
N LEU A 13 13.79 32.12 18.65
CA LEU A 13 13.30 31.48 17.42
C LEU A 13 13.40 29.96 17.41
N THR A 14 14.04 29.33 18.39
CA THR A 14 13.88 27.89 18.63
C THR A 14 12.54 27.64 19.31
N GLY A 15 11.46 27.91 18.59
CA GLY A 15 10.11 27.67 19.07
C GLY A 15 9.94 26.20 19.44
N CYS A 16 9.62 25.92 20.71
CA CYS A 16 9.29 24.59 21.17
C CYS A 16 8.07 24.07 20.40
N ALA A 17 8.20 22.99 19.67
CA ALA A 17 7.05 22.28 19.15
C ALA A 17 6.29 21.68 20.34
N VAL A 18 4.99 21.97 20.44
CA VAL A 18 4.15 21.42 21.52
C VAL A 18 3.59 20.04 21.11
N GLY A 19 3.12 19.28 22.11
CA GLY A 19 2.57 17.95 21.92
C GLY A 19 3.60 16.83 22.11
N PRO A 20 3.17 15.57 22.01
CA PRO A 20 4.04 14.40 22.21
C PRO A 20 4.97 14.21 21.01
N ASP A 21 6.20 13.78 21.28
CA ASP A 21 7.14 13.32 20.25
C ASP A 21 6.90 11.83 19.97
N PHE A 22 6.96 11.45 18.70
CA PHE A 22 6.88 10.06 18.31
C PHE A 22 8.07 9.26 18.82
N ARG A 23 7.77 8.08 19.37
CA ARG A 23 8.77 7.07 19.72
C ARG A 23 8.38 5.76 19.08
N PRO A 24 9.28 5.15 18.29
CA PRO A 24 8.99 3.84 17.69
C PRO A 24 8.58 2.82 18.75
N PRO A 25 7.45 2.13 18.56
CA PRO A 25 7.03 1.11 19.50
C PRO A 25 7.97 -0.09 19.46
N THR A 26 8.29 -0.65 20.61
CA THR A 26 9.03 -1.92 20.69
C THR A 26 8.07 -3.06 20.40
N ALA A 27 8.22 -3.72 19.27
CA ALA A 27 7.46 -4.93 18.97
C ALA A 27 7.91 -6.07 19.93
N ALA A 28 6.98 -6.64 20.66
CA ALA A 28 7.24 -7.85 21.44
C ALA A 28 7.32 -9.04 20.48
N THR A 29 8.52 -9.40 20.04
CA THR A 29 8.79 -10.53 19.15
C THR A 29 9.38 -11.70 19.96
N PRO A 30 9.02 -12.96 19.64
CA PRO A 30 9.66 -14.13 20.25
C PRO A 30 11.15 -14.18 19.93
N THR A 31 11.93 -14.86 20.76
CA THR A 31 13.40 -14.97 20.59
C THR A 31 13.80 -15.94 19.47
N ALA A 32 12.92 -16.86 19.11
CA ALA A 32 13.13 -17.84 18.04
C ALA A 32 11.80 -18.12 17.34
N TRP A 33 11.87 -18.52 16.06
CA TRP A 33 10.75 -19.07 15.33
C TRP A 33 10.35 -20.39 16.00
N LEU A 34 9.09 -20.49 16.39
CA LEU A 34 8.45 -21.70 16.90
C LEU A 34 9.25 -22.49 17.95
N ALA A 35 9.00 -22.15 19.16
CA ALA A 35 9.34 -22.99 20.31
C ALA A 35 8.56 -24.33 20.36
N GLY A 36 8.03 -24.84 19.26
CA GLY A 36 7.16 -26.01 19.24
C GLY A 36 7.28 -26.91 18.02
N HIS A 37 8.07 -26.56 17.02
CA HIS A 37 8.27 -27.49 15.91
C HIS A 37 9.25 -28.60 16.36
N PRO A 38 8.91 -29.86 16.09
CA PRO A 38 9.89 -30.93 16.26
C PRO A 38 11.11 -30.59 15.38
N PRO A 39 12.33 -30.95 15.87
CA PRO A 39 13.52 -30.80 15.03
C PRO A 39 13.29 -31.50 13.68
N PRO A 40 13.82 -30.95 12.57
CA PRO A 40 13.66 -31.56 11.27
C PRO A 40 14.02 -33.05 11.31
N ALA A 41 13.19 -33.89 10.70
CA ALA A 41 13.48 -35.32 10.61
C ALA A 41 14.76 -35.50 9.81
N PRO A 42 15.57 -36.56 10.12
CA PRO A 42 16.81 -36.81 9.38
C PRO A 42 16.65 -37.02 7.86
N GLU A 43 15.42 -37.17 7.40
CA GLU A 43 15.03 -37.36 6.00
C GLU A 43 14.52 -36.08 5.32
N GLU A 44 14.47 -34.92 6.01
CA GLU A 44 14.01 -33.66 5.40
C GLU A 44 15.04 -33.15 4.39
N HIS A 45 14.59 -33.02 3.13
CA HIS A 45 15.43 -32.58 2.02
C HIS A 45 15.65 -31.06 1.99
N SER A 46 14.91 -30.28 2.79
CA SER A 46 14.96 -28.82 2.82
C SER A 46 14.74 -28.32 4.24
N VAL A 47 15.77 -27.69 4.83
CA VAL A 47 15.79 -27.32 6.25
C VAL A 47 15.76 -25.79 6.41
N PRO A 48 14.80 -25.23 7.19
CA PRO A 48 14.83 -23.84 7.60
C PRO A 48 16.06 -23.54 8.47
N VAL A 49 16.82 -22.49 8.11
CA VAL A 49 18.05 -22.08 8.81
C VAL A 49 17.97 -20.60 9.19
N ALA A 50 18.49 -20.25 10.39
CA ALA A 50 18.51 -18.88 10.89
C ALA A 50 19.63 -18.04 10.21
N GLU A 51 19.66 -18.05 8.89
CA GLU A 51 20.57 -17.26 8.07
C GLU A 51 19.83 -16.02 7.52
N PRO A 52 20.55 -14.94 7.18
CA PRO A 52 19.93 -13.77 6.55
C PRO A 52 19.20 -14.16 5.25
N ILE A 53 18.04 -13.58 5.05
CA ILE A 53 17.22 -13.82 3.86
C ILE A 53 17.86 -13.10 2.66
N ASP A 54 18.01 -13.80 1.54
CA ASP A 54 18.42 -13.18 0.28
C ASP A 54 17.30 -12.27 -0.24
N PRO A 55 17.58 -11.00 -0.53
CA PRO A 55 16.63 -10.12 -1.22
C PRO A 55 16.10 -10.67 -2.55
N ALA A 56 16.89 -11.50 -3.24
CA ALA A 56 16.51 -12.16 -4.49
C ALA A 56 16.13 -13.63 -4.25
N TRP A 57 15.30 -13.92 -3.23
CA TRP A 57 14.95 -15.27 -2.80
C TRP A 57 14.41 -16.18 -3.92
N TRP A 58 13.81 -15.64 -4.97
CA TRP A 58 13.37 -16.42 -6.15
C TRP A 58 14.53 -17.06 -6.91
N SER A 59 15.76 -16.57 -6.74
CA SER A 59 16.96 -17.20 -7.32
C SER A 59 17.23 -18.59 -6.77
N LEU A 60 16.72 -18.90 -5.58
CA LEU A 60 16.84 -20.22 -4.94
C LEU A 60 16.16 -21.33 -5.75
N PHE A 61 15.19 -21.00 -6.59
CA PHE A 61 14.55 -21.96 -7.50
C PHE A 61 15.42 -22.33 -8.71
N ASN A 62 16.56 -21.66 -8.91
CA ASN A 62 17.49 -21.91 -10.03
C ASN A 62 16.82 -21.92 -11.42
N ASP A 63 15.76 -21.10 -11.60
CA ASP A 63 15.02 -20.98 -12.85
C ASP A 63 15.29 -19.60 -13.48
N PRO A 64 16.01 -19.56 -14.63
CA PRO A 64 16.34 -18.30 -15.29
C PRO A 64 15.11 -17.61 -15.90
N GLU A 65 14.10 -18.38 -16.33
CA GLU A 65 12.85 -17.81 -16.87
C GLU A 65 12.04 -17.15 -15.76
N LEU A 66 11.92 -17.79 -14.59
CA LEU A 66 11.31 -17.20 -13.42
C LEU A 66 12.01 -15.88 -13.03
N THR A 67 13.35 -15.88 -12.99
CA THR A 67 14.14 -14.70 -12.64
C THR A 67 13.91 -13.57 -13.66
N ARG A 68 13.81 -13.88 -14.95
CA ARG A 68 13.49 -12.93 -16.00
C ARG A 68 12.09 -12.29 -15.80
N LEU A 69 11.09 -13.11 -15.52
CA LEU A 69 9.71 -12.65 -15.29
C LEU A 69 9.61 -11.77 -14.05
N VAL A 70 10.29 -12.12 -12.96
CA VAL A 70 10.35 -11.32 -11.72
C VAL A 70 10.90 -9.92 -11.99
N ASN A 71 12.00 -9.81 -12.73
CA ASN A 71 12.57 -8.51 -13.09
C ASN A 71 11.59 -7.67 -13.94
N LEU A 72 10.89 -8.31 -14.88
CA LEU A 72 9.89 -7.63 -15.70
C LEU A 72 8.68 -7.13 -14.87
N VAL A 73 8.21 -7.88 -13.88
CA VAL A 73 7.14 -7.41 -12.98
C VAL A 73 7.57 -6.17 -12.23
N ALA A 74 8.78 -6.15 -11.68
CA ALA A 74 9.28 -5.00 -10.95
C ALA A 74 9.29 -3.71 -11.79
N GLU A 75 9.52 -3.84 -13.10
CA GLU A 75 9.59 -2.70 -14.03
C GLU A 75 8.24 -2.33 -14.65
N GLN A 76 7.40 -3.31 -14.97
CA GLN A 76 6.25 -3.14 -15.87
C GLN A 76 4.89 -3.27 -15.18
N ASN A 77 4.84 -3.81 -13.95
CA ASN A 77 3.60 -4.05 -13.25
C ASN A 77 2.82 -2.74 -13.02
N LEU A 78 1.52 -2.77 -13.33
CA LEU A 78 0.66 -1.59 -13.28
C LEU A 78 0.33 -1.17 -11.83
N ASP A 79 0.20 -2.12 -10.90
CA ASP A 79 -0.10 -1.82 -9.50
C ASP A 79 1.11 -1.15 -8.82
N VAL A 80 2.32 -1.61 -9.12
CA VAL A 80 3.56 -0.96 -8.66
C VAL A 80 3.69 0.46 -9.23
N ARG A 81 3.29 0.67 -10.50
CA ARG A 81 3.24 2.01 -11.10
C ARG A 81 2.20 2.90 -10.43
N ILE A 82 0.99 2.39 -10.14
CA ILE A 82 -0.05 3.12 -9.40
C ILE A 82 0.48 3.50 -8.01
N ALA A 83 1.08 2.57 -7.27
CA ALA A 83 1.67 2.84 -5.97
C ALA A 83 2.79 3.89 -6.02
N THR A 84 3.59 3.90 -7.10
CA THR A 84 4.62 4.93 -7.34
C THR A 84 4.00 6.30 -7.59
N ILE A 85 2.89 6.38 -8.31
CA ILE A 85 2.14 7.64 -8.52
C ILE A 85 1.56 8.14 -7.19
N ARG A 86 0.97 7.26 -6.38
CA ARG A 86 0.45 7.61 -5.05
C ARG A 86 1.54 8.18 -4.12
N LEU A 87 2.76 7.65 -4.21
CA LEU A 87 3.90 8.22 -3.50
C LEU A 87 4.24 9.64 -4.00
N ALA A 88 4.14 9.89 -5.31
CA ALA A 88 4.33 11.24 -5.87
C ALA A 88 3.19 12.19 -5.43
N GLU A 89 1.96 11.72 -5.35
CA GLU A 89 0.81 12.48 -4.80
C GLU A 89 1.04 12.87 -3.34
N SER A 90 1.51 11.94 -2.49
CA SER A 90 1.84 12.23 -1.08
C SER A 90 2.93 13.29 -0.95
N ARG A 91 3.95 13.26 -1.82
CA ARG A 91 4.99 14.29 -1.87
C ARG A 91 4.45 15.65 -2.27
N ALA A 92 3.55 15.71 -3.24
CA ALA A 92 2.88 16.95 -3.66
C ALA A 92 1.98 17.49 -2.52
N GLN A 93 1.25 16.60 -1.84
CA GLN A 93 0.44 16.96 -0.67
C GLN A 93 1.30 17.57 0.46
N ARG A 94 2.44 16.95 0.74
CA ARG A 94 3.42 17.50 1.70
C ARG A 94 3.89 18.89 1.27
N GLY A 95 4.14 19.13 -0.02
CA GLY A 95 4.46 20.45 -0.57
C GLY A 95 3.37 21.48 -0.27
N THR A 96 2.10 21.10 -0.42
CA THR A 96 0.95 21.95 -0.09
C THR A 96 0.88 22.27 1.40
N VAL A 97 1.19 21.30 2.28
CA VAL A 97 1.24 21.54 3.73
C VAL A 97 2.44 22.42 4.09
N ALA A 98 3.61 22.15 3.53
CA ALA A 98 4.84 22.89 3.80
C ALA A 98 4.80 24.34 3.29
N SER A 99 3.97 24.65 2.28
CA SER A 99 3.79 26.02 1.81
C SER A 99 3.32 26.97 2.91
N ARG A 100 2.62 26.45 3.93
CA ARG A 100 2.20 27.23 5.11
C ARG A 100 3.35 27.72 5.99
N MET A 101 4.57 27.19 5.82
CA MET A 101 5.77 27.73 6.47
C MET A 101 6.23 29.06 5.87
N PHE A 102 5.72 29.43 4.70
CA PHE A 102 6.11 30.63 3.96
C PHE A 102 4.95 31.62 3.87
N PRO A 103 5.23 32.92 3.65
CA PRO A 103 4.18 33.89 3.40
C PRO A 103 3.45 33.60 2.08
N THR A 104 2.14 33.83 2.08
CA THR A 104 1.35 33.91 0.85
C THR A 104 1.35 35.36 0.35
N LEU A 105 1.28 35.53 -0.97
CA LEU A 105 1.12 36.84 -1.63
C LEU A 105 0.04 36.70 -2.68
N ASP A 106 -1.05 37.42 -2.47
CA ASP A 106 -2.20 37.40 -3.36
C ASP A 106 -2.36 38.77 -4.03
N GLY A 107 -2.63 38.78 -5.33
CA GLY A 107 -3.01 39.99 -6.07
C GLY A 107 -4.51 40.07 -6.19
N ASN A 108 -5.09 41.18 -5.79
CA ASN A 108 -6.51 41.42 -5.88
C ASN A 108 -6.84 42.68 -6.69
N GLY A 109 -7.98 42.65 -7.37
CA GLY A 109 -8.53 43.80 -8.04
C GLY A 109 -10.06 43.80 -7.87
N SER A 110 -10.62 44.89 -7.45
CA SER A 110 -12.06 45.00 -7.28
C SER A 110 -12.60 46.35 -7.76
N TYR A 111 -13.80 46.32 -8.32
CA TYR A 111 -14.64 47.48 -8.53
C TYR A 111 -15.94 47.24 -7.77
N THR A 112 -16.26 48.18 -6.88
CA THR A 112 -17.49 48.10 -6.09
C THR A 112 -18.25 49.41 -6.27
N ARG A 113 -19.51 49.30 -6.71
CA ARG A 113 -20.44 50.42 -6.69
C ARG A 113 -21.41 50.24 -5.55
N GLU A 114 -21.28 51.11 -4.55
CA GLU A 114 -22.08 51.04 -3.33
C GLU A 114 -22.94 52.29 -3.17
N LYS A 115 -24.20 52.10 -2.83
CA LYS A 115 -25.10 53.17 -2.41
C LYS A 115 -25.42 52.98 -0.93
N PRO A 116 -24.74 53.69 -0.03
CA PRO A 116 -25.04 53.61 1.40
C PRO A 116 -26.50 53.96 1.68
N SER A 117 -27.10 53.24 2.63
CA SER A 117 -28.47 53.52 3.09
C SER A 117 -28.51 54.86 3.83
N THR A 118 -29.44 55.70 3.44
CA THR A 118 -29.71 56.97 4.16
C THR A 118 -30.26 56.76 5.56
N LYS A 119 -30.72 55.57 5.90
CA LYS A 119 -31.22 55.19 7.24
C LYS A 119 -30.20 54.30 8.01
N GLY A 120 -29.00 54.05 7.46
CA GLY A 120 -27.93 53.29 8.09
C GLY A 120 -27.01 54.16 8.95
N ILE A 121 -25.85 53.59 9.34
CA ILE A 121 -24.87 54.19 10.24
C ILE A 121 -24.38 55.57 9.77
N PHE A 122 -24.39 55.85 8.47
CA PHE A 122 -24.03 57.16 7.89
C PHE A 122 -25.03 58.25 8.18
N SER A 123 -26.28 57.95 8.56
CA SER A 123 -27.26 58.94 9.01
C SER A 123 -26.94 59.49 10.39
N ALA A 124 -26.16 58.77 11.20
CA ALA A 124 -25.74 59.23 12.54
C ALA A 124 -24.54 60.21 12.50
N PHE A 125 -23.77 60.17 11.38
CA PHE A 125 -22.60 61.03 11.17
C PHE A 125 -22.92 62.21 10.24
N GLY A 126 -24.10 62.83 10.38
CA GLY A 126 -24.59 63.90 9.53
C GLY A 126 -23.58 64.99 9.24
N SER A 127 -22.84 64.87 8.15
CA SER A 127 -22.26 65.94 7.34
C SER A 127 -21.36 65.40 6.22
N PRO A 128 -21.32 66.09 5.07
CA PRO A 128 -20.54 65.64 3.90
C PRO A 128 -19.02 65.90 3.99
N ALA A 129 -18.46 66.04 5.18
CA ALA A 129 -17.04 66.30 5.39
C ALA A 129 -16.26 65.04 5.75
N ALA A 130 -16.86 63.85 5.73
CA ALA A 130 -16.17 62.57 6.02
C ALA A 130 -15.55 61.92 4.77
N SER A 131 -14.73 62.67 4.03
CA SER A 131 -13.81 62.12 3.02
C SER A 131 -12.60 61.39 3.64
N GLY A 132 -12.74 60.88 4.88
CA GLY A 132 -11.65 60.24 5.61
C GLY A 132 -11.91 58.81 6.14
N PHE A 133 -13.11 58.24 5.92
CA PHE A 133 -13.41 56.90 6.46
C PHE A 133 -13.57 55.84 5.38
N ALA A 134 -12.53 55.62 4.68
CA ALA A 134 -12.38 54.44 3.85
C ALA A 134 -11.04 53.78 4.11
N SER A 135 -10.79 53.33 5.35
CA SER A 135 -9.76 52.32 5.60
C SER A 135 -9.91 51.74 7.00
N GLY A 136 -10.20 50.47 7.08
CA GLY A 136 -10.00 49.67 8.26
C GLY A 136 -11.26 49.35 9.05
N ALA A 137 -12.00 48.36 8.63
CA ALA A 137 -12.80 47.55 9.54
C ALA A 137 -11.84 46.81 10.50
N GLY A 138 -11.52 47.41 11.61
CA GLY A 138 -10.63 46.84 12.61
C GLY A 138 -10.62 47.73 13.87
N ALA A 139 -11.45 47.39 14.84
CA ALA A 139 -11.29 47.53 16.28
C ALA A 139 -11.15 48.93 16.90
N GLY A 140 -12.12 49.30 17.73
CA GLY A 140 -11.90 49.92 19.05
C GLY A 140 -11.54 51.37 19.07
N ALA A 141 -12.55 52.24 19.22
CA ALA A 141 -12.32 53.57 19.73
C ALA A 141 -13.33 53.92 20.84
N SER A 142 -12.83 53.99 22.05
CA SER A 142 -13.47 54.64 23.18
C SER A 142 -13.51 56.15 22.94
N ALA A 143 -14.70 56.73 22.91
CA ALA A 143 -14.92 58.17 22.79
C ALA A 143 -15.29 58.80 24.13
N GLY A 144 -14.52 59.75 24.57
CA GLY A 144 -14.90 60.69 25.60
C GLY A 144 -14.71 62.08 25.06
N GLY A 145 -15.76 62.87 25.06
CA GLY A 145 -15.69 64.30 24.67
C GLY A 145 -17.05 64.92 24.50
N SER A 146 -17.58 65.48 25.60
CA SER A 146 -18.83 66.31 25.66
C SER A 146 -18.64 67.70 25.08
N GLY A 147 -19.54 68.11 24.18
CA GLY A 147 -19.60 69.44 23.70
C GLY A 147 -20.97 69.72 23.10
N SER A 148 -21.85 70.41 23.89
CA SER A 148 -23.19 70.84 23.56
C SER A 148 -23.18 72.03 22.64
N SER A 149 -23.91 72.00 21.52
CA SER A 149 -24.50 73.20 20.92
C SER A 149 -25.79 72.84 20.15
N SER A 150 -26.86 73.43 20.64
CA SER A 150 -28.22 73.34 20.13
C SER A 150 -28.42 74.15 18.86
N GLY A 151 -29.10 73.56 17.87
CA GLY A 151 -29.67 74.25 16.73
C GLY A 151 -30.58 73.30 15.92
N PRO A 152 -31.93 73.63 15.81
CA PRO A 152 -32.84 72.81 15.03
C PRO A 152 -32.83 73.27 13.56
N GLY A 153 -32.08 72.54 12.72
CA GLY A 153 -32.15 72.74 11.28
C GLY A 153 -32.38 71.38 10.62
N GLY A 154 -33.63 71.08 10.30
CA GLY A 154 -34.01 69.88 9.56
C GLY A 154 -33.33 69.85 8.19
N ILE A 155 -32.46 68.90 8.00
CA ILE A 155 -31.87 68.60 6.69
C ILE A 155 -32.77 67.57 5.98
N SER A 156 -33.65 68.12 5.12
CA SER A 156 -34.46 67.38 4.19
C SER A 156 -33.52 66.64 3.21
N GLY A 157 -33.60 65.27 3.21
CA GLY A 157 -33.35 64.43 2.07
C GLY A 157 -32.07 64.63 1.23
N THR A 158 -30.89 64.57 1.81
CA THR A 158 -29.67 64.40 0.99
C THR A 158 -29.59 62.99 0.51
N SER A 159 -29.89 62.71 -0.79
CA SER A 159 -29.63 61.43 -1.43
C SER A 159 -28.12 61.23 -1.52
N ILE A 160 -27.62 60.31 -0.76
CA ILE A 160 -26.18 59.88 -0.91
C ILE A 160 -26.01 59.28 -2.29
N ALA A 161 -25.18 59.91 -3.13
CA ALA A 161 -24.88 59.42 -4.44
C ALA A 161 -24.12 58.06 -4.32
N PRO A 162 -24.34 57.14 -5.26
CA PRO A 162 -23.52 55.92 -5.31
C PRO A 162 -22.04 56.27 -5.39
N LEU A 163 -21.23 55.54 -4.65
CA LEU A 163 -19.78 55.64 -4.64
C LEU A 163 -19.21 54.51 -5.51
N ASP A 164 -18.33 54.86 -6.44
CA ASP A 164 -17.58 53.91 -7.24
C ASP A 164 -16.19 53.76 -6.62
N LEU A 165 -15.89 52.55 -6.11
CA LEU A 165 -14.60 52.24 -5.49
C LEU A 165 -13.80 51.33 -6.39
N TYR A 166 -12.67 51.81 -6.86
CA TYR A 166 -11.68 51.06 -7.63
C TYR A 166 -10.52 50.69 -6.71
N GLN A 167 -10.14 49.42 -6.67
CA GLN A 167 -9.05 48.94 -5.85
C GLN A 167 -8.24 47.90 -6.60
N VAL A 168 -6.90 48.01 -6.52
CA VAL A 168 -5.97 46.98 -6.94
C VAL A 168 -4.82 46.94 -5.94
N GLY A 169 -4.36 45.75 -5.60
CA GLY A 169 -3.28 45.62 -4.63
C GLY A 169 -2.76 44.21 -4.48
N PHE A 170 -1.84 44.09 -3.56
CA PHE A 170 -1.27 42.85 -3.11
C PHE A 170 -1.48 42.71 -1.61
N ASP A 171 -1.90 41.52 -1.20
CA ASP A 171 -2.04 41.15 0.20
C ASP A 171 -1.04 40.03 0.51
N ALA A 172 -0.26 40.21 1.57
CA ALA A 172 0.65 39.21 2.10
C ALA A 172 0.16 38.73 3.46
N SER A 173 0.24 37.41 3.69
CA SER A 173 -0.12 36.84 4.99
C SER A 173 0.84 35.69 5.33
N TRP A 174 1.30 35.68 6.56
CA TRP A 174 2.19 34.64 7.07
C TRP A 174 1.89 34.30 8.53
N GLU A 175 1.63 33.00 8.79
CA GLU A 175 1.51 32.51 10.16
C GLU A 175 2.91 32.23 10.72
N LEU A 176 3.24 32.88 11.82
CA LEU A 176 4.48 32.61 12.56
C LEU A 176 4.28 31.37 13.43
N ASP A 177 4.92 30.26 13.05
CA ASP A 177 4.77 28.96 13.72
C ASP A 177 5.56 28.90 15.04
N LEU A 178 5.10 29.66 16.05
CA LEU A 178 5.76 29.74 17.35
C LEU A 178 5.61 28.45 18.17
N TRP A 179 4.46 27.79 18.04
CA TRP A 179 4.07 26.60 18.82
C TRP A 179 4.24 25.28 18.06
N GLY A 180 4.68 25.34 16.82
CA GLY A 180 4.96 24.16 16.02
C GLY A 180 3.75 23.55 15.31
N ARG A 181 2.64 24.25 15.21
CA ARG A 181 1.43 23.76 14.52
C ARG A 181 1.71 23.38 13.06
N VAL A 182 2.40 24.25 12.32
CA VAL A 182 2.75 24.00 10.92
C VAL A 182 3.84 22.92 10.83
N ARG A 183 4.85 22.97 11.70
CA ARG A 183 5.91 21.94 11.77
C ARG A 183 5.33 20.57 12.04
N ARG A 184 4.40 20.42 13.02
CA ARG A 184 3.71 19.15 13.30
C ARG A 184 2.84 18.68 12.13
N SER A 185 2.19 19.61 11.41
CA SER A 185 1.43 19.27 10.19
C SER A 185 2.36 18.75 9.07
N VAL A 186 3.57 19.32 8.93
CA VAL A 186 4.57 18.83 7.97
C VAL A 186 5.11 17.48 8.40
N GLU A 187 5.38 17.26 9.69
CA GLU A 187 5.80 15.97 10.25
C GLU A 187 4.74 14.88 9.98
N SER A 188 3.45 15.16 10.16
CA SER A 188 2.37 14.25 9.80
C SER A 188 2.34 13.96 8.30
N ALA A 189 2.60 14.96 7.46
CA ALA A 189 2.69 14.79 6.00
C ALA A 189 3.94 14.00 5.59
N ASP A 190 5.08 14.18 6.27
CA ASP A 190 6.30 13.39 6.05
C ASP A 190 6.05 11.91 6.42
N ALA A 191 5.41 11.64 7.56
CA ALA A 191 5.00 10.30 7.94
C ALA A 191 4.03 9.66 6.92
N SER A 192 3.18 10.45 6.27
CA SER A 192 2.29 9.97 5.18
C SER A 192 3.07 9.61 3.92
N ILE A 193 4.19 10.30 3.62
CA ILE A 193 5.11 9.91 2.53
C ILE A 193 5.76 8.57 2.86
N ASP A 194 6.25 8.39 4.09
CA ASP A 194 6.86 7.14 4.54
C ASP A 194 5.86 6.00 4.44
N ALA A 195 4.62 6.19 4.92
CA ALA A 195 3.55 5.19 4.79
C ALA A 195 3.26 4.83 3.31
N SER A 196 3.27 5.81 2.40
CA SER A 196 3.06 5.58 0.97
C SER A 196 4.25 4.88 0.31
N ALA A 197 5.47 5.14 0.78
CA ALA A 197 6.68 4.46 0.31
C ALA A 197 6.66 2.98 0.70
N GLU A 198 6.27 2.68 1.94
CA GLU A 198 6.13 1.30 2.43
C GLU A 198 4.98 0.57 1.74
N ALA A 199 3.84 1.23 1.50
CA ALA A 199 2.73 0.68 0.71
C ALA A 199 3.16 0.30 -0.71
N ARG A 200 4.06 1.07 -1.35
CA ARG A 200 4.64 0.72 -2.65
C ARG A 200 5.51 -0.53 -2.56
N ARG A 201 6.33 -0.66 -1.51
CA ARG A 201 7.17 -1.85 -1.26
C ARG A 201 6.31 -3.09 -1.02
N ASP A 202 5.25 -2.95 -0.24
CA ASP A 202 4.28 -4.03 0.01
C ASP A 202 3.57 -4.46 -1.28
N THR A 203 3.16 -3.51 -2.11
CA THR A 203 2.57 -3.79 -3.43
C THR A 203 3.54 -4.58 -4.31
N LEU A 204 4.82 -4.21 -4.36
CA LEU A 204 5.84 -4.97 -5.11
C LEU A 204 6.00 -6.37 -4.54
N LEU A 205 6.19 -6.53 -3.23
CA LEU A 205 6.33 -7.82 -2.56
C LEU A 205 5.16 -8.77 -2.89
N ASN A 206 3.93 -8.26 -2.79
CA ASN A 206 2.73 -9.03 -3.09
C ASN A 206 2.68 -9.49 -4.56
N ASN A 207 2.98 -8.60 -5.51
CA ASN A 207 2.98 -8.93 -6.94
C ASN A 207 4.11 -9.88 -7.33
N LEU A 208 5.29 -9.76 -6.70
CA LEU A 208 6.39 -10.71 -6.90
C LEU A 208 6.01 -12.11 -6.40
N ALA A 209 5.46 -12.21 -5.20
CA ALA A 209 5.01 -13.48 -4.63
C ALA A 209 3.88 -14.10 -5.46
N GLU A 210 2.95 -13.30 -5.97
CA GLU A 210 1.87 -13.75 -6.85
C GLU A 210 2.41 -14.29 -8.18
N LEU A 211 3.34 -13.56 -8.82
CA LEU A 211 3.99 -14.04 -10.04
C LEU A 211 4.68 -15.38 -9.83
N VAL A 212 5.50 -15.51 -8.77
CA VAL A 212 6.25 -16.75 -8.51
C VAL A 212 5.28 -17.90 -8.24
N ARG A 213 4.20 -17.65 -7.48
CA ARG A 213 3.16 -18.64 -7.22
C ARG A 213 2.46 -19.08 -8.52
N ASP A 214 2.01 -18.14 -9.35
CA ASP A 214 1.30 -18.44 -10.60
C ASP A 214 2.21 -19.16 -11.58
N TYR A 215 3.52 -18.83 -11.60
CA TYR A 215 4.51 -19.54 -12.40
C TYR A 215 4.72 -20.98 -11.92
N VAL A 216 4.87 -21.20 -10.61
CA VAL A 216 4.98 -22.55 -10.03
C VAL A 216 3.73 -23.37 -10.32
N GLN A 217 2.53 -22.78 -10.15
CA GLN A 217 1.28 -23.44 -10.47
C GLN A 217 1.16 -23.78 -11.96
N LEU A 218 1.62 -22.88 -12.86
CA LEU A 218 1.67 -23.16 -14.29
C LEU A 218 2.52 -24.41 -14.58
N ARG A 219 3.71 -24.50 -13.97
CA ARG A 219 4.60 -25.67 -14.12
C ARG A 219 3.97 -26.95 -13.54
N GLY A 220 3.23 -26.81 -12.43
CA GLY A 220 2.43 -27.91 -11.85
C GLY A 220 1.36 -28.42 -12.82
N VAL A 221 0.54 -27.52 -13.38
CA VAL A 221 -0.49 -27.89 -14.36
C VAL A 221 0.12 -28.53 -15.61
N GLN A 222 1.27 -28.05 -16.08
CA GLN A 222 1.99 -28.66 -17.20
C GLN A 222 2.50 -30.07 -16.86
N ALA A 223 2.94 -30.31 -15.63
CA ALA A 223 3.29 -31.65 -15.15
C ALA A 223 2.07 -32.57 -15.12
N ASP A 224 0.91 -32.08 -14.66
CA ASP A 224 -0.35 -32.86 -14.67
C ASP A 224 -0.82 -33.19 -16.07
N ILE A 225 -0.70 -32.27 -17.03
CA ILE A 225 -0.99 -32.51 -18.44
C ILE A 225 -0.11 -33.64 -18.96
N ALA A 226 1.19 -33.61 -18.65
CA ALA A 226 2.13 -34.66 -19.07
C ALA A 226 1.78 -36.04 -18.45
N ILE A 227 1.44 -36.09 -17.16
CA ILE A 227 1.00 -37.28 -16.45
C ILE A 227 -0.30 -37.84 -17.08
N THR A 228 -1.24 -36.95 -17.41
CA THR A 228 -2.51 -37.32 -18.04
C THR A 228 -2.27 -37.89 -19.44
N GLN A 229 -1.40 -37.29 -20.25
CA GLN A 229 -1.04 -37.77 -21.59
C GLN A 229 -0.33 -39.14 -21.53
N ASP A 230 0.63 -39.33 -20.59
CA ASP A 230 1.27 -40.63 -20.36
C ASP A 230 0.24 -41.68 -19.96
N SER A 231 -0.72 -41.32 -19.08
CA SER A 231 -1.78 -42.22 -18.65
C SER A 231 -2.76 -42.60 -19.78
N ILE A 232 -3.04 -41.68 -20.70
CA ILE A 232 -3.79 -41.98 -21.93
C ILE A 232 -3.01 -42.98 -22.80
N ALA A 233 -1.72 -42.76 -23.00
CA ALA A 233 -0.87 -43.67 -23.80
C ALA A 233 -0.83 -45.08 -23.19
N ILE A 234 -0.67 -45.18 -21.87
CA ILE A 234 -0.73 -46.48 -21.15
C ILE A 234 -2.11 -47.13 -21.32
N GLY A 235 -3.18 -46.36 -21.12
CA GLY A 235 -4.56 -46.82 -21.29
C GLY A 235 -4.86 -47.35 -22.69
N GLN A 236 -4.35 -46.68 -23.72
CA GLN A 236 -4.46 -47.14 -25.11
C GLN A 236 -3.70 -48.45 -25.38
N VAL A 237 -2.54 -48.64 -24.74
CA VAL A 237 -1.80 -49.94 -24.83
C VAL A 237 -2.63 -51.05 -24.19
N VAL A 238 -3.19 -50.79 -23.01
CA VAL A 238 -4.05 -51.76 -22.30
C VAL A 238 -5.33 -52.06 -23.10
N LEU A 239 -5.94 -51.06 -23.71
CA LEU A 239 -7.12 -51.24 -24.58
C LEU A 239 -6.80 -52.13 -25.75
N ARG A 240 -5.71 -51.90 -26.50
CA ARG A 240 -5.28 -52.75 -27.62
C ARG A 240 -5.01 -54.20 -27.18
N LEU A 241 -4.39 -54.40 -26.04
CA LEU A 241 -4.16 -55.74 -25.49
C LEU A 241 -5.48 -56.45 -25.20
N THR A 242 -6.44 -55.73 -24.57
CA THR A 242 -7.76 -56.29 -24.24
C THR A 242 -8.57 -56.61 -25.50
N GLU A 243 -8.53 -55.74 -26.53
CA GLU A 243 -9.16 -56.00 -27.84
C GLU A 243 -8.56 -57.22 -28.53
N SER A 244 -7.26 -57.39 -28.52
CA SER A 244 -6.58 -58.57 -29.08
C SER A 244 -7.00 -59.86 -28.38
N ARG A 245 -7.10 -59.84 -27.04
CA ARG A 245 -7.57 -61.00 -26.25
C ARG A 245 -9.03 -61.31 -26.48
N ALA A 246 -9.89 -60.31 -26.61
CA ALA A 246 -11.31 -60.48 -26.91
C ALA A 246 -11.54 -61.08 -28.30
N ASN A 247 -10.78 -60.63 -29.30
CA ASN A 247 -10.80 -61.18 -30.66
C ASN A 247 -10.33 -62.64 -30.70
N SER A 248 -9.48 -63.05 -29.76
CA SER A 248 -9.05 -64.43 -29.59
C SER A 248 -9.98 -65.26 -28.69
N GLY A 249 -11.10 -64.68 -28.23
CA GLY A 249 -12.07 -65.38 -27.35
C GLY A 249 -11.57 -65.61 -25.91
N LEU A 250 -10.50 -64.93 -25.50
CA LEU A 250 -9.86 -65.12 -24.20
C LEU A 250 -10.38 -64.16 -23.09
N THR A 251 -11.19 -63.16 -23.47
CA THR A 251 -11.76 -62.19 -22.52
C THR A 251 -13.12 -61.69 -23.00
N PRO A 252 -14.05 -61.29 -22.10
CA PRO A 252 -15.36 -60.76 -22.47
C PRO A 252 -15.27 -59.41 -23.18
N VAL A 253 -16.24 -59.11 -24.04
CA VAL A 253 -16.40 -57.76 -24.65
C VAL A 253 -16.61 -56.68 -23.61
N LEU A 254 -17.12 -57.02 -22.43
CA LEU A 254 -17.24 -56.13 -21.28
C LEU A 254 -15.90 -55.47 -20.90
N ASP A 255 -14.82 -56.26 -20.91
CA ASP A 255 -13.49 -55.72 -20.56
C ASP A 255 -13.02 -54.69 -21.58
N VAL A 256 -13.28 -54.92 -22.88
CA VAL A 256 -12.98 -53.96 -23.95
C VAL A 256 -13.75 -52.66 -23.78
N THR A 257 -15.06 -52.73 -23.50
CA THR A 257 -15.90 -51.54 -23.31
C THR A 257 -15.47 -50.77 -22.06
N THR A 258 -15.09 -51.47 -21.00
CA THR A 258 -14.60 -50.87 -19.75
C THR A 258 -13.23 -50.20 -19.97
N ALA A 259 -12.30 -50.84 -20.70
CA ALA A 259 -11.02 -50.25 -21.06
C ALA A 259 -11.18 -48.95 -21.90
N ARG A 260 -12.11 -49.01 -22.91
CA ARG A 260 -12.39 -47.84 -23.75
C ARG A 260 -13.02 -46.69 -22.95
N ALA A 261 -14.00 -46.98 -22.07
CA ALA A 261 -14.58 -46.00 -21.18
C ALA A 261 -13.54 -45.34 -20.25
N GLN A 262 -12.57 -46.13 -19.76
CA GLN A 262 -11.48 -45.59 -18.94
C GLN A 262 -10.60 -44.59 -19.70
N VAL A 263 -10.19 -44.95 -20.94
CA VAL A 263 -9.38 -44.05 -21.79
C VAL A 263 -10.16 -42.73 -22.05
N SER A 264 -11.41 -42.84 -22.47
CA SER A 264 -12.26 -41.67 -22.72
C SER A 264 -12.45 -40.79 -21.46
N SER A 265 -12.55 -41.41 -20.27
CA SER A 265 -12.65 -40.72 -19.01
C SER A 265 -11.39 -39.90 -18.68
N ILE A 266 -10.19 -40.44 -18.96
CA ILE A 266 -8.93 -39.73 -18.76
C ILE A 266 -8.79 -38.60 -19.79
N GLU A 267 -9.12 -38.87 -21.06
CA GLU A 267 -9.07 -37.87 -22.15
C GLU A 267 -10.01 -36.68 -21.87
N ALA A 268 -11.17 -36.91 -21.25
CA ALA A 268 -12.11 -35.86 -20.89
C ALA A 268 -11.56 -34.85 -19.84
N GLY A 269 -10.55 -35.21 -19.06
CA GLY A 269 -9.90 -34.33 -18.10
C GLY A 269 -8.92 -33.34 -18.75
N LEU A 270 -8.32 -33.71 -19.88
CA LEU A 270 -7.25 -32.94 -20.53
C LEU A 270 -7.66 -31.50 -20.92
N PRO A 271 -8.85 -31.24 -21.52
CA PRO A 271 -9.27 -29.88 -21.86
C PRO A 271 -9.37 -28.94 -20.65
N GLN A 272 -9.77 -29.45 -19.49
CA GLN A 272 -9.85 -28.66 -18.27
C GLN A 272 -8.46 -28.23 -17.78
N GLN A 273 -7.47 -29.13 -17.83
CA GLN A 273 -6.08 -28.82 -17.49
C GLN A 273 -5.50 -27.79 -18.47
N GLN A 274 -5.75 -27.93 -19.77
CA GLN A 274 -5.31 -26.97 -20.79
C GLN A 274 -5.98 -25.59 -20.61
N GLN A 275 -7.23 -25.54 -20.17
CA GLN A 275 -7.89 -24.30 -19.79
C GLN A 275 -7.19 -23.64 -18.61
N GLN A 276 -6.86 -24.40 -17.58
CA GLN A 276 -6.13 -23.89 -16.40
C GLN A 276 -4.76 -23.36 -16.77
N GLU A 277 -4.00 -24.07 -17.63
CA GLU A 277 -2.73 -23.59 -18.18
C GLU A 277 -2.90 -22.23 -18.88
N ALA A 278 -3.89 -22.10 -19.75
CA ALA A 278 -4.15 -20.85 -20.46
C ALA A 278 -4.53 -19.70 -19.50
N MET A 279 -5.29 -20.00 -18.45
CA MET A 279 -5.66 -19.01 -17.43
C MET A 279 -4.42 -18.50 -16.65
N LEU A 280 -3.52 -19.40 -16.25
CA LEU A 280 -2.28 -19.03 -15.54
C LEU A 280 -1.34 -18.21 -16.43
N ILE A 281 -1.17 -18.58 -17.71
CA ILE A 281 -0.38 -17.80 -18.67
C ILE A 281 -0.96 -16.37 -18.81
N ASN A 282 -2.28 -16.24 -18.86
CA ASN A 282 -2.92 -14.94 -18.93
C ASN A 282 -2.79 -14.14 -17.63
N ALA A 283 -2.84 -14.79 -16.46
CA ALA A 283 -2.63 -14.14 -15.15
C ALA A 283 -1.21 -13.57 -15.06
N ILE A 284 -0.19 -14.36 -15.41
CA ILE A 284 1.20 -13.91 -15.50
C ILE A 284 1.32 -12.73 -16.48
N GLY A 285 0.65 -12.79 -17.64
CA GLY A 285 0.62 -11.70 -18.61
C GLY A 285 0.04 -10.41 -18.03
N THR A 286 -1.02 -10.50 -17.26
CA THR A 286 -1.66 -9.36 -16.58
C THR A 286 -0.72 -8.73 -15.55
N LEU A 287 -0.02 -9.54 -14.75
CA LEU A 287 0.98 -9.04 -13.80
C LEU A 287 2.11 -8.27 -14.49
N LEU A 288 2.45 -8.63 -15.72
CA LEU A 288 3.43 -7.93 -16.56
C LEU A 288 2.83 -6.76 -17.37
N GLY A 289 1.56 -6.43 -17.18
CA GLY A 289 0.87 -5.40 -17.94
C GLY A 289 0.75 -5.71 -19.44
N ARG A 290 0.78 -7.01 -19.83
CA ARG A 290 0.67 -7.47 -21.22
C ARG A 290 -0.74 -7.94 -21.55
N GLN A 291 -1.08 -7.90 -22.82
CA GLN A 291 -2.38 -8.40 -23.31
C GLN A 291 -2.49 -9.92 -23.14
N PRO A 292 -3.71 -10.47 -22.94
CA PRO A 292 -3.94 -11.91 -22.90
C PRO A 292 -3.32 -12.62 -24.11
N GLY A 293 -2.68 -13.75 -23.85
CA GLY A 293 -2.02 -14.57 -24.89
C GLY A 293 -0.62 -14.10 -25.32
N ALA A 294 -0.16 -12.91 -24.94
CA ALA A 294 1.16 -12.40 -25.36
C ALA A 294 2.33 -13.29 -24.90
N LEU A 295 2.19 -13.96 -23.77
CA LEU A 295 3.23 -14.85 -23.24
C LEU A 295 3.04 -16.31 -23.64
N ARG A 296 1.98 -16.63 -24.41
CA ARG A 296 1.67 -18.05 -24.71
C ARG A 296 2.82 -18.77 -25.41
N ALA A 297 3.46 -18.13 -26.39
CA ALA A 297 4.56 -18.72 -27.14
C ALA A 297 5.79 -19.02 -26.26
N GLU A 298 6.00 -18.19 -25.23
CA GLU A 298 7.14 -18.33 -24.30
C GLU A 298 6.87 -19.40 -23.23
N LEU A 299 5.66 -19.42 -22.66
CA LEU A 299 5.34 -20.21 -21.47
C LEU A 299 4.65 -21.55 -21.75
N ILE A 300 4.19 -21.81 -23.00
CA ILE A 300 3.56 -23.08 -23.37
C ILE A 300 4.54 -24.27 -23.34
N ALA A 301 5.84 -24.00 -23.47
CA ALA A 301 6.86 -25.04 -23.38
C ALA A 301 6.90 -25.63 -21.97
N THR A 302 6.75 -26.96 -21.90
CA THR A 302 6.77 -27.69 -20.63
C THR A 302 8.14 -27.59 -19.96
N ALA A 303 8.15 -27.27 -18.68
CA ALA A 303 9.33 -27.29 -17.84
C ALA A 303 8.98 -27.90 -16.47
N PRO A 304 9.95 -28.46 -15.75
CA PRO A 304 9.70 -29.03 -14.43
C PRO A 304 9.25 -27.95 -13.43
N VAL A 305 8.50 -28.37 -12.40
CA VAL A 305 8.24 -27.52 -11.24
C VAL A 305 9.57 -27.13 -10.61
N PRO A 306 9.83 -25.83 -10.35
CA PRO A 306 11.07 -25.40 -9.72
C PRO A 306 11.28 -26.11 -8.37
N PRO A 307 12.43 -26.76 -8.15
CA PRO A 307 12.68 -27.53 -6.93
C PRO A 307 12.93 -26.60 -5.75
N VAL A 308 12.55 -27.05 -4.54
CA VAL A 308 12.89 -26.34 -3.31
C VAL A 308 14.38 -26.48 -2.97
N PRO A 309 15.03 -25.43 -2.42
CA PRO A 309 16.45 -25.50 -2.05
C PRO A 309 16.66 -26.39 -0.81
N PRO A 310 17.84 -26.98 -0.64
CA PRO A 310 18.13 -27.82 0.52
C PRO A 310 18.25 -27.03 1.84
N ARG A 311 18.48 -25.72 1.77
CA ARG A 311 18.54 -24.80 2.91
C ARG A 311 17.64 -23.61 2.62
N VAL A 312 16.80 -23.26 3.59
CA VAL A 312 15.84 -22.16 3.50
C VAL A 312 16.21 -21.10 4.55
N PRO A 313 16.89 -19.99 4.18
CA PRO A 313 17.17 -18.89 5.09
C PRO A 313 15.88 -18.22 5.56
N ILE A 314 15.62 -18.20 6.87
CA ILE A 314 14.38 -17.61 7.45
C ILE A 314 14.65 -16.41 8.35
N GLY A 315 15.91 -16.02 8.58
CA GLY A 315 16.26 -14.91 9.48
C GLY A 315 15.82 -15.16 10.93
N VAL A 316 15.72 -14.10 11.69
CA VAL A 316 15.27 -14.13 13.09
C VAL A 316 14.00 -13.29 13.29
N PRO A 317 13.11 -13.65 14.26
CA PRO A 317 11.83 -12.96 14.48
C PRO A 317 11.96 -11.46 14.74
N SER A 318 13.05 -11.03 15.40
CA SER A 318 13.29 -9.62 15.73
C SER A 318 13.56 -8.73 14.51
N GLU A 319 13.95 -9.31 13.36
CA GLU A 319 14.17 -8.57 12.12
C GLU A 319 12.87 -8.33 11.33
N LEU A 320 11.81 -9.11 11.63
CA LEU A 320 10.55 -9.06 10.89
C LEU A 320 9.95 -7.64 10.86
N ALA A 321 9.93 -6.97 12.01
CA ALA A 321 9.40 -5.61 12.13
C ALA A 321 10.18 -4.58 11.29
N ARG A 322 11.45 -4.84 11.00
CA ARG A 322 12.28 -3.97 10.16
C ARG A 322 12.18 -4.29 8.68
N ARG A 323 11.83 -5.52 8.33
CA ARG A 323 11.79 -6.01 6.94
C ARG A 323 10.43 -5.87 6.29
N ARG A 324 9.35 -6.15 7.02
CA ARG A 324 8.00 -6.15 6.44
C ARG A 324 7.50 -4.74 6.17
N PRO A 325 7.19 -4.43 4.92
CA PRO A 325 6.68 -3.11 4.54
C PRO A 325 5.34 -2.75 5.18
N ASP A 326 4.44 -3.72 5.41
CA ASP A 326 3.14 -3.50 6.07
C ASP A 326 3.29 -3.07 7.53
N ILE A 327 4.25 -3.63 8.28
CA ILE A 327 4.57 -3.23 9.65
C ILE A 327 5.14 -1.80 9.65
N ARG A 328 6.07 -1.50 8.75
CA ARG A 328 6.68 -0.17 8.59
C ARG A 328 5.65 0.87 8.17
N GLN A 329 4.70 0.50 7.32
CA GLN A 329 3.56 1.36 6.95
C GLN A 329 2.70 1.69 8.17
N ALA A 330 2.35 0.70 8.99
CA ALA A 330 1.56 0.91 10.20
C ALA A 330 2.31 1.76 11.24
N GLU A 331 3.64 1.61 11.35
CA GLU A 331 4.49 2.46 12.19
C GLU A 331 4.48 3.93 11.70
N ALA A 332 4.62 4.16 10.40
CA ALA A 332 4.55 5.49 9.82
C ALA A 332 3.16 6.14 10.02
N GLN A 333 2.08 5.38 9.91
CA GLN A 333 0.73 5.86 10.21
C GLN A 333 0.56 6.26 11.68
N LEU A 334 1.11 5.49 12.62
CA LEU A 334 1.15 5.83 14.03
C LEU A 334 1.96 7.10 14.30
N HIS A 335 3.08 7.28 13.60
CA HIS A 335 3.88 8.51 13.65
C HIS A 335 3.04 9.73 13.20
N GLY A 336 2.37 9.64 12.06
CA GLY A 336 1.49 10.71 11.57
C GLY A 336 0.38 11.07 12.55
N ALA A 337 -0.29 10.07 13.11
CA ALA A 337 -1.34 10.27 14.12
C ALA A 337 -0.80 10.92 15.41
N THR A 338 0.44 10.61 15.80
CA THR A 338 1.09 11.25 16.95
C THR A 338 1.40 12.73 16.66
N ALA A 339 1.90 13.05 15.47
CA ALA A 339 2.15 14.43 15.05
C ALA A 339 0.85 15.26 15.00
N ASP A 340 -0.26 14.65 14.59
CA ASP A 340 -1.59 15.30 14.56
C ASP A 340 -2.10 15.69 15.96
N ILE A 341 -1.73 14.96 17.03
CA ILE A 341 -1.99 15.40 18.40
C ILE A 341 -1.26 16.71 18.66
N GLY A 342 0.00 16.84 18.22
CA GLY A 342 0.76 18.08 18.34
C GLY A 342 0.08 19.26 17.65
N VAL A 343 -0.51 19.05 16.49
CA VAL A 343 -1.32 20.08 15.79
C VAL A 343 -2.51 20.50 16.64
N ALA A 344 -3.27 19.54 17.18
CA ALA A 344 -4.44 19.82 18.01
C ALA A 344 -4.08 20.53 19.34
N VAL A 345 -2.94 20.16 19.94
CA VAL A 345 -2.41 20.88 21.13
C VAL A 345 -2.01 22.30 20.79
N ALA A 346 -1.36 22.52 19.64
CA ALA A 346 -0.96 23.86 19.21
C ALA A 346 -2.14 24.79 18.96
N ASP A 347 -3.31 24.26 18.60
CA ASP A 347 -4.53 25.06 18.39
C ASP A 347 -5.09 25.70 19.68
N PHE A 348 -4.67 25.27 20.87
CA PHE A 348 -5.01 25.94 22.16
C PHE A 348 -4.21 27.22 22.40
N PHE A 349 -3.12 27.42 21.66
CA PHE A 349 -2.23 28.56 21.85
C PHE A 349 -2.56 29.73 20.92
N PRO A 350 -2.13 30.98 21.28
CA PRO A 350 -2.33 32.15 20.43
C PRO A 350 -1.72 31.96 19.03
N LYS A 351 -2.51 32.20 17.99
CA LYS A 351 -2.02 32.28 16.60
C LYS A 351 -1.50 33.67 16.31
N VAL A 352 -0.27 33.77 15.84
CA VAL A 352 0.37 35.02 15.45
C VAL A 352 0.53 35.03 13.94
N THR A 353 -0.18 35.94 13.27
CA THR A 353 -0.06 36.12 11.82
C THR A 353 0.53 37.51 11.53
N LEU A 354 1.47 37.58 10.61
CA LEU A 354 1.98 38.81 10.04
C LEU A 354 1.23 39.06 8.74
N SER A 355 0.50 40.18 8.67
CA SER A 355 -0.22 40.57 7.45
C SER A 355 0.29 41.90 6.93
N GLY A 356 0.27 42.06 5.61
CA GLY A 356 0.64 43.29 4.95
C GLY A 356 -0.18 43.47 3.67
N SER A 357 -0.55 44.69 3.37
CA SER A 357 -1.22 45.05 2.12
C SER A 357 -0.59 46.30 1.53
N VAL A 358 -0.50 46.34 0.22
CA VAL A 358 -0.08 47.51 -0.55
C VAL A 358 -0.91 47.57 -1.82
N GLY A 359 -1.41 48.74 -2.14
CA GLY A 359 -2.26 48.89 -3.32
C GLY A 359 -2.63 50.33 -3.64
N LEU A 360 -3.49 50.47 -4.64
CA LEU A 360 -4.10 51.72 -5.08
C LEU A 360 -5.60 51.64 -4.83
N GLN A 361 -6.16 52.70 -4.30
CA GLN A 361 -7.59 52.84 -4.08
C GLN A 361 -8.06 54.23 -4.51
N SER A 362 -9.11 54.30 -5.31
CA SER A 362 -9.65 55.58 -5.76
C SER A 362 -11.16 55.50 -6.00
N LEU A 363 -11.85 56.65 -5.75
CA LEU A 363 -13.26 56.80 -6.09
C LEU A 363 -13.47 57.24 -7.56
N GLN A 364 -12.41 57.63 -8.27
CA GLN A 364 -12.47 58.11 -9.64
C GLN A 364 -11.40 57.42 -10.51
N PRO A 365 -11.75 56.88 -11.67
CA PRO A 365 -10.80 56.17 -12.54
C PRO A 365 -9.59 57.02 -12.95
N LYS A 366 -9.78 58.30 -13.15
CA LYS A 366 -8.74 59.27 -13.58
C LYS A 366 -7.62 59.44 -12.54
N ASN A 367 -7.90 59.22 -11.27
CA ASN A 367 -6.97 59.40 -10.15
C ASN A 367 -6.37 58.08 -9.69
N PHE A 368 -6.77 56.94 -10.30
CA PHE A 368 -6.42 55.60 -9.85
C PHE A 368 -4.90 55.32 -9.85
N PHE A 369 -4.19 55.79 -10.86
CA PHE A 369 -2.74 55.60 -10.97
C PHE A 369 -1.92 56.76 -10.39
N SER A 370 -2.53 57.60 -9.52
CA SER A 370 -1.80 58.66 -8.84
C SER A 370 -1.12 58.17 -7.57
N LEU A 371 -0.01 58.78 -7.18
CA LEU A 371 0.66 58.45 -5.90
C LEU A 371 -0.27 58.71 -4.69
N ALA A 372 -1.25 59.63 -4.81
CA ALA A 372 -2.24 59.93 -3.80
C ALA A 372 -3.27 58.79 -3.60
N ALA A 373 -3.40 57.88 -4.56
CA ALA A 373 -4.25 56.69 -4.45
C ALA A 373 -3.54 55.54 -3.73
N GLY A 374 -2.23 55.66 -3.47
CA GLY A 374 -1.42 54.63 -2.80
C GLY A 374 -1.83 54.44 -1.35
N GLN A 375 -2.04 53.18 -0.96
CA GLN A 375 -2.29 52.80 0.43
C GLN A 375 -1.43 51.61 0.81
N TYR A 376 -1.06 51.51 2.07
CA TYR A 376 -0.39 50.32 2.64
C TYR A 376 -0.82 50.13 4.10
N ALA A 377 -0.83 48.88 4.52
CA ALA A 377 -0.97 48.51 5.92
C ALA A 377 -0.10 47.27 6.19
N PHE A 378 0.54 47.22 7.33
CA PHE A 378 1.24 46.00 7.78
C PHE A 378 1.25 45.92 9.30
N GLY A 379 1.21 44.71 9.84
CA GLY A 379 1.28 44.50 11.28
C GLY A 379 1.06 43.04 11.69
N PRO A 380 1.45 42.71 12.91
CA PRO A 380 1.10 41.45 13.52
C PRO A 380 -0.36 41.45 13.98
N ASN A 381 -1.04 40.30 13.76
CA ASN A 381 -2.36 40.03 14.33
C ASN A 381 -2.23 38.81 15.25
N VAL A 382 -2.74 38.94 16.48
CA VAL A 382 -2.72 37.86 17.48
C VAL A 382 -4.14 37.42 17.77
N THR A 383 -4.47 36.18 17.49
CA THR A 383 -5.78 35.58 17.76
C THR A 383 -5.66 34.57 18.88
N VAL A 384 -6.39 34.73 19.96
CA VAL A 384 -6.43 33.84 21.12
C VAL A 384 -7.80 33.18 21.21
N PRO A 385 -7.94 31.87 21.15
CA PRO A 385 -9.22 31.20 21.34
C PRO A 385 -9.59 31.24 22.84
N ILE A 386 -10.58 32.07 23.22
CA ILE A 386 -11.02 32.16 24.62
C ILE A 386 -12.17 31.20 24.89
N PHE A 387 -13.10 31.07 23.97
CA PHE A 387 -14.24 30.17 24.10
C PHE A 387 -14.71 29.70 22.71
N GLU A 388 -14.64 28.37 22.50
CA GLU A 388 -15.07 27.73 21.25
C GLU A 388 -16.09 26.59 21.49
N GLY A 389 -16.88 26.66 22.55
CA GLY A 389 -17.95 25.70 22.81
C GLY A 389 -17.49 24.26 22.97
N GLY A 390 -16.23 24.04 23.42
CA GLY A 390 -15.65 22.69 23.59
C GLY A 390 -14.94 22.13 22.36
N LYS A 391 -14.98 22.78 21.19
CA LYS A 391 -14.40 22.30 19.93
C LYS A 391 -12.95 21.88 20.07
N LEU A 392 -12.09 22.70 20.67
CA LEU A 392 -10.66 22.38 20.81
C LEU A 392 -10.44 21.13 21.64
N LYS A 393 -11.15 21.00 22.77
CA LYS A 393 -11.06 19.81 23.63
C LYS A 393 -11.50 18.55 22.91
N SER A 394 -12.66 18.59 22.24
CA SER A 394 -13.16 17.44 21.48
C SER A 394 -12.27 17.10 20.29
N THR A 395 -11.62 18.10 19.66
CA THR A 395 -10.63 17.84 18.60
C THR A 395 -9.42 17.13 19.15
N LEU A 396 -8.90 17.53 20.30
CA LEU A 396 -7.77 16.85 20.96
C LEU A 396 -8.14 15.41 21.34
N GLU A 397 -9.29 15.21 21.99
CA GLU A 397 -9.80 13.87 22.35
C GLU A 397 -9.95 12.97 21.12
N LEU A 398 -10.42 13.53 19.99
CA LEU A 398 -10.50 12.80 18.72
C LEU A 398 -9.11 12.36 18.23
N ARG A 399 -8.10 13.26 18.23
CA ARG A 399 -6.74 12.93 17.78
C ARG A 399 -6.06 11.92 18.69
N GLU A 400 -6.25 12.01 20.00
CA GLU A 400 -5.78 11.00 20.95
C GLU A 400 -6.43 9.63 20.71
N ALA A 401 -7.73 9.58 20.40
CA ALA A 401 -8.42 8.34 20.07
C ALA A 401 -7.88 7.73 18.77
N GLN A 402 -7.65 8.56 17.74
CA GLN A 402 -7.05 8.14 16.46
C GLN A 402 -5.63 7.60 16.64
N GLN A 403 -4.81 8.22 17.48
CA GLN A 403 -3.47 7.71 17.79
C GLN A 403 -3.53 6.35 18.51
N LYS A 404 -4.45 6.17 19.47
CA LYS A 404 -4.67 4.88 20.14
C LYS A 404 -5.13 3.80 19.15
N GLU A 405 -6.02 4.15 18.21
CA GLU A 405 -6.45 3.26 17.14
C GLU A 405 -5.26 2.83 16.26
N ALA A 406 -4.41 3.78 15.84
CA ALA A 406 -3.21 3.48 15.07
C ALA A 406 -2.23 2.59 15.83
N ALA A 407 -2.07 2.79 17.14
CA ALA A 407 -1.22 1.95 17.99
C ALA A 407 -1.74 0.50 18.09
N VAL A 408 -3.05 0.32 18.26
CA VAL A 408 -3.67 -1.02 18.26
C VAL A 408 -3.58 -1.67 16.87
N SER A 409 -3.75 -0.89 15.80
CA SER A 409 -3.58 -1.36 14.42
C SER A 409 -2.15 -1.85 14.17
N TYR A 410 -1.15 -1.12 14.62
CA TYR A 410 0.26 -1.56 14.57
C TYR A 410 0.47 -2.90 15.28
N GLN A 411 -0.02 -3.03 16.52
CA GLN A 411 0.07 -4.29 17.27
C GLN A 411 -0.60 -5.45 16.53
N LYS A 412 -1.77 -5.21 15.94
CA LYS A 412 -2.49 -6.21 15.15
C LYS A 412 -1.67 -6.68 13.95
N VAL A 413 -1.07 -5.76 13.18
CA VAL A 413 -0.25 -6.08 12.01
C VAL A 413 0.97 -6.91 12.43
N VAL A 414 1.65 -6.55 13.52
CA VAL A 414 2.78 -7.35 14.04
C VAL A 414 2.36 -8.77 14.41
N LEU A 415 1.24 -8.93 15.11
CA LEU A 415 0.74 -10.26 15.48
C LEU A 415 0.33 -11.10 14.26
N GLN A 416 -0.31 -10.47 13.27
CA GLN A 416 -0.65 -11.13 12.00
C GLN A 416 0.60 -11.57 11.25
N ALA A 417 1.62 -10.73 11.19
CA ALA A 417 2.89 -11.06 10.55
C ALA A 417 3.56 -12.27 11.21
N LEU A 418 3.60 -12.32 12.54
CA LEU A 418 4.14 -13.46 13.28
C LEU A 418 3.33 -14.74 13.01
N GLN A 419 2.00 -14.64 13.01
CA GLN A 419 1.11 -15.76 12.69
C GLN A 419 1.31 -16.28 11.26
N GLU A 420 1.47 -15.38 10.28
CA GLU A 420 1.70 -15.77 8.88
C GLU A 420 2.98 -16.57 8.71
N VAL A 421 4.08 -16.14 9.34
CA VAL A 421 5.36 -16.88 9.29
C VAL A 421 5.24 -18.23 9.97
N ASP A 422 4.60 -18.29 11.15
CA ASP A 422 4.38 -19.51 11.89
C ASP A 422 3.58 -20.54 11.10
N ASN A 423 2.46 -20.09 10.53
CA ASN A 423 1.62 -20.93 9.67
C ASN A 423 2.37 -21.40 8.42
N ALA A 424 3.16 -20.54 7.77
CA ALA A 424 3.91 -20.88 6.58
C ALA A 424 5.02 -21.90 6.86
N LEU A 425 5.73 -21.77 8.00
CA LEU A 425 6.72 -22.74 8.43
C LEU A 425 6.09 -24.11 8.73
N SER A 426 4.93 -24.11 9.39
CA SER A 426 4.19 -25.34 9.67
C SER A 426 3.74 -26.03 8.40
N ALA A 427 3.11 -25.28 7.48
CA ALA A 427 2.63 -25.80 6.20
C ALA A 427 3.78 -26.39 5.38
N TYR A 428 4.90 -25.67 5.29
CA TYR A 428 6.08 -26.11 4.55
C TYR A 428 6.66 -27.43 5.09
N GLY A 429 6.81 -27.55 6.42
CA GLY A 429 7.33 -28.79 7.04
C GLY A 429 6.37 -29.97 6.92
N ASP A 430 5.05 -29.74 7.05
CA ASP A 430 4.05 -30.79 6.91
C ASP A 430 3.96 -31.29 5.46
N GLU A 431 4.04 -30.37 4.48
CA GLU A 431 3.99 -30.74 3.07
C GLU A 431 5.24 -31.53 2.62
N GLN A 432 6.43 -31.23 3.16
CA GLN A 432 7.61 -32.07 2.90
C GLN A 432 7.37 -33.53 3.30
N ARG A 433 6.88 -33.75 4.53
CA ARG A 433 6.58 -35.12 5.01
C ARG A 433 5.52 -35.81 4.17
N ARG A 434 4.49 -35.07 3.72
CA ARG A 434 3.46 -35.57 2.82
C ARG A 434 4.03 -35.96 1.48
N HIS A 435 4.87 -35.12 0.88
CA HIS A 435 5.53 -35.36 -0.40
C HIS A 435 6.35 -36.63 -0.39
N ASP A 436 7.13 -36.89 0.66
CA ASP A 436 7.96 -38.11 0.77
C ASP A 436 7.09 -39.37 0.85
N ARG A 437 5.96 -39.33 1.55
CA ARG A 437 5.01 -40.45 1.61
C ARG A 437 4.33 -40.72 0.26
N LEU A 438 3.98 -39.67 -0.46
CA LEU A 438 3.42 -39.77 -1.80
C LEU A 438 4.43 -40.33 -2.80
N ALA A 439 5.70 -39.95 -2.70
CA ALA A 439 6.78 -40.53 -3.53
C ALA A 439 6.94 -42.05 -3.31
N ALA A 440 6.81 -42.51 -2.06
CA ALA A 440 6.78 -43.96 -1.77
C ALA A 440 5.53 -44.61 -2.38
N THR A 441 4.36 -43.98 -2.23
CA THR A 441 3.10 -44.51 -2.81
C THR A 441 3.17 -44.64 -4.33
N VAL A 442 3.79 -43.72 -5.04
CA VAL A 442 3.97 -43.77 -6.50
C VAL A 442 4.85 -44.97 -6.86
N ARG A 443 5.99 -45.19 -6.17
CA ARG A 443 6.89 -46.33 -6.43
C ARG A 443 6.16 -47.69 -6.27
N ASP A 444 5.40 -47.81 -5.18
CA ASP A 444 4.67 -49.06 -4.87
C ASP A 444 3.53 -49.30 -5.85
N SER A 445 2.78 -48.24 -6.19
CA SER A 445 1.68 -48.28 -7.18
C SER A 445 2.19 -48.62 -8.58
N GLN A 446 3.36 -48.11 -8.97
CA GLN A 446 3.97 -48.43 -10.25
C GLN A 446 4.37 -49.91 -10.32
N THR A 447 4.97 -50.43 -9.25
CA THR A 447 5.30 -51.87 -9.14
C THR A 447 4.04 -52.72 -9.19
N SER A 448 2.98 -52.32 -8.49
CA SER A 448 1.69 -53.01 -8.48
C SER A 448 1.05 -53.07 -9.88
N LEU A 449 1.08 -51.98 -10.64
CA LEU A 449 0.58 -51.95 -12.02
C LEU A 449 1.35 -52.90 -12.92
N GLU A 450 2.69 -52.87 -12.84
CA GLU A 450 3.54 -53.74 -13.67
C GLU A 450 3.29 -55.21 -13.37
N LEU A 451 3.21 -55.59 -12.09
CA LEU A 451 2.91 -56.98 -11.68
C LEU A 451 1.49 -57.40 -12.11
N SER A 452 0.48 -56.53 -11.91
CA SER A 452 -0.89 -56.80 -12.31
C SER A 452 -1.01 -57.02 -13.82
N ARG A 453 -0.30 -56.24 -14.62
CA ARG A 453 -0.27 -56.38 -16.07
C ARG A 453 0.37 -57.70 -16.51
N GLN A 454 1.52 -58.07 -15.93
CA GLN A 454 2.20 -59.34 -16.22
C GLN A 454 1.34 -60.55 -15.85
N LEU A 455 0.63 -60.50 -14.71
CA LEU A 455 -0.29 -61.57 -14.31
C LEU A 455 -1.51 -61.67 -15.25
N TYR A 456 -2.05 -60.53 -15.68
CA TYR A 456 -3.16 -60.48 -16.65
C TYR A 456 -2.74 -61.05 -18.01
N GLU A 457 -1.55 -60.67 -18.52
CA GLU A 457 -1.01 -61.21 -19.78
C GLU A 457 -0.89 -62.73 -19.75
N ARG A 458 -0.57 -63.33 -18.58
CA ARG A 458 -0.48 -64.77 -18.35
C ARG A 458 -1.84 -65.43 -18.04
N GLY A 459 -2.92 -64.64 -17.95
CA GLY A 459 -4.26 -65.16 -17.60
C GLY A 459 -4.43 -65.56 -16.13
N LEU A 460 -3.53 -65.10 -15.23
CA LEU A 460 -3.54 -65.41 -13.81
C LEU A 460 -4.35 -64.41 -12.95
N THR A 461 -4.82 -63.32 -13.52
CA THR A 461 -5.68 -62.35 -12.86
C THR A 461 -6.71 -61.77 -13.85
N ASP A 462 -7.76 -61.13 -13.33
CA ASP A 462 -8.78 -60.46 -14.12
C ASP A 462 -8.37 -59.05 -14.55
N PHE A 463 -9.07 -58.48 -15.56
CA PHE A 463 -8.83 -57.14 -16.08
C PHE A 463 -9.06 -56.04 -15.03
N LEU A 464 -10.01 -56.26 -14.10
CA LEU A 464 -10.36 -55.27 -13.09
C LEU A 464 -9.16 -54.91 -12.19
N LYS A 465 -8.27 -55.90 -11.91
CA LYS A 465 -7.03 -55.67 -11.12
C LYS A 465 -6.06 -54.75 -11.84
N VAL A 466 -5.91 -54.89 -13.15
CA VAL A 466 -5.06 -54.01 -13.98
C VAL A 466 -5.65 -52.60 -13.99
N LEU A 467 -6.97 -52.49 -14.18
CA LEU A 467 -7.68 -51.21 -14.19
C LEU A 467 -7.57 -50.50 -12.86
N ASP A 468 -7.73 -51.20 -11.73
CA ASP A 468 -7.63 -50.64 -10.38
C ASP A 468 -6.19 -50.15 -10.09
N ALA A 469 -5.19 -50.95 -10.43
CA ALA A 469 -3.77 -50.57 -10.29
C ALA A 469 -3.42 -49.35 -11.17
N GLN A 470 -3.99 -49.23 -12.39
CA GLN A 470 -3.77 -48.10 -13.28
C GLN A 470 -4.39 -46.83 -12.71
N ARG A 471 -5.63 -46.88 -12.18
CA ARG A 471 -6.30 -45.75 -11.53
C ARG A 471 -5.55 -45.29 -10.30
N THR A 472 -5.08 -46.24 -9.47
CA THR A 472 -4.30 -45.96 -8.27
C THR A 472 -3.00 -45.25 -8.63
N LEU A 473 -2.28 -45.72 -9.62
CA LEU A 473 -1.04 -45.08 -10.07
C LEU A 473 -1.26 -43.68 -10.62
N LEU A 474 -2.30 -43.48 -11.45
CA LEU A 474 -2.64 -42.16 -11.98
C LEU A 474 -2.91 -41.16 -10.84
N SER A 475 -3.78 -41.55 -9.90
CA SER A 475 -4.09 -40.75 -8.73
C SER A 475 -2.87 -40.45 -7.85
N ALA A 476 -2.01 -41.44 -7.62
CA ALA A 476 -0.77 -41.29 -6.84
C ALA A 476 0.20 -40.31 -7.52
N ARG A 477 0.38 -40.42 -8.85
CA ARG A 477 1.26 -39.51 -9.62
C ARG A 477 0.74 -38.07 -9.60
N GLN A 478 -0.56 -37.86 -9.78
CA GLN A 478 -1.20 -36.52 -9.69
C GLN A 478 -1.02 -35.93 -8.29
N GLN A 479 -1.30 -36.71 -7.24
CA GLN A 479 -1.11 -36.24 -5.86
C GLN A 479 0.35 -35.88 -5.54
N LEU A 480 1.33 -36.62 -6.10
CA LEU A 480 2.74 -36.29 -5.95
C LEU A 480 3.11 -34.99 -6.68
N ALA A 481 2.61 -34.77 -7.90
CA ALA A 481 2.84 -33.56 -8.67
C ALA A 481 2.20 -32.33 -7.99
N ASP A 482 0.95 -32.48 -7.51
CA ASP A 482 0.26 -31.47 -6.71
C ASP A 482 1.03 -31.12 -5.44
N SER A 483 1.54 -32.14 -4.74
CA SER A 483 2.34 -31.97 -3.54
C SER A 483 3.65 -31.23 -3.82
N GLY A 484 4.36 -31.55 -4.90
CA GLY A 484 5.55 -30.83 -5.34
C GLY A 484 5.26 -29.34 -5.65
N THR A 485 4.13 -29.07 -6.30
CA THR A 485 3.66 -27.73 -6.59
C THR A 485 3.30 -26.98 -5.30
N THR A 486 2.59 -27.64 -4.38
CA THR A 486 2.22 -27.08 -3.07
C THR A 486 3.46 -26.75 -2.26
N LEU A 487 4.44 -27.65 -2.20
CA LEU A 487 5.68 -27.43 -1.47
C LEU A 487 6.44 -26.19 -1.97
N SER A 488 6.51 -26.00 -3.28
CA SER A 488 7.14 -24.81 -3.87
C SER A 488 6.32 -23.53 -3.62
N THR A 489 4.98 -23.61 -3.62
CA THR A 489 4.11 -22.44 -3.31
C THR A 489 4.11 -22.10 -1.82
N ASP A 490 4.26 -23.09 -0.92
CA ASP A 490 4.42 -22.86 0.51
C ASP A 490 5.73 -22.13 0.81
N LEU A 491 6.80 -22.46 0.08
CA LEU A 491 8.06 -21.74 0.15
C LEU A 491 7.90 -20.27 -0.29
N VAL A 492 7.17 -20.01 -1.37
CA VAL A 492 6.82 -18.64 -1.81
C VAL A 492 6.05 -17.90 -0.71
N THR A 493 5.06 -18.57 -0.11
CA THR A 493 4.24 -18.00 0.98
C THR A 493 5.09 -17.67 2.19
N LEU A 494 6.06 -18.52 2.53
CA LEU A 494 7.03 -18.28 3.60
C LEU A 494 7.88 -17.05 3.32
N TYR A 495 8.48 -16.90 2.14
CA TYR A 495 9.30 -15.72 1.80
C TYR A 495 8.48 -14.44 1.73
N LYS A 496 7.24 -14.50 1.25
CA LYS A 496 6.29 -13.39 1.33
C LYS A 496 6.03 -12.98 2.79
N ALA A 497 5.75 -13.94 3.68
CA ALA A 497 5.51 -13.69 5.09
C ALA A 497 6.73 -13.11 5.81
N LEU A 498 7.94 -13.51 5.39
CA LEU A 498 9.21 -12.97 5.90
C LEU A 498 9.52 -11.57 5.38
N GLY A 499 8.80 -11.07 4.38
CA GLY A 499 8.87 -9.69 3.90
C GLY A 499 10.08 -9.35 3.03
N GLY A 500 10.77 -10.34 2.45
CA GLY A 500 11.93 -10.14 1.57
C GLY A 500 11.56 -10.02 0.08
N GLY A 501 12.39 -9.31 -0.71
CA GLY A 501 12.25 -9.24 -2.17
C GLY A 501 12.06 -7.84 -2.76
N TRP A 502 11.72 -6.86 -1.97
CA TRP A 502 11.58 -5.47 -2.42
C TRP A 502 12.91 -4.69 -2.40
N GLU A 503 13.89 -5.13 -1.61
CA GLU A 503 15.13 -4.41 -1.33
C GLU A 503 16.00 -4.23 -2.57
N SER A 504 15.96 -5.19 -3.50
CA SER A 504 16.72 -5.14 -4.75
C SER A 504 16.21 -4.03 -5.69
N GLN A 505 14.92 -3.72 -5.67
CA GLN A 505 14.28 -2.76 -6.56
C GLN A 505 14.08 -1.39 -5.92
N PHE A 506 13.84 -1.35 -4.63
CA PHE A 506 13.65 -0.14 -3.85
C PHE A 506 14.58 -0.11 -2.63
N PRO A 507 15.92 -0.01 -2.87
CA PRO A 507 16.87 0.00 -1.78
C PRO A 507 16.56 1.15 -0.81
N GLU A 508 16.87 0.94 0.47
CA GLU A 508 16.78 2.02 1.45
C GLU A 508 17.73 3.13 1.02
N GLN A 509 17.19 4.33 0.81
CA GLN A 509 18.04 5.50 0.68
C GLN A 509 18.69 5.68 2.03
N THR A 510 19.99 5.36 2.14
CA THR A 510 20.80 5.77 3.28
C THR A 510 20.63 7.28 3.40
N ALA A 511 19.83 7.70 4.38
CA ALA A 511 19.69 9.11 4.68
C ALA A 511 21.09 9.62 4.99
N SER A 512 21.65 10.38 4.05
CA SER A 512 22.80 11.22 4.36
C SER A 512 22.33 12.23 5.40
N ARG A 513 22.64 11.94 6.66
CA ARG A 513 22.44 12.84 7.80
C ARG A 513 23.32 14.07 7.67
#